data_d3c4788bee60b6ac89a5563f20351b72
#
_entry.id   d3c4788bee60b6ac89a5563f20351b72
#
_cell.length_a   1.000
_cell.length_b   1.000
_cell.length_c   1.000
_cell.angle_alpha   90.00
_cell.angle_beta   90.00
_cell.angle_gamma   90.00
#
_symmetry.space_group_name_H-M   'P 1'
#
loop_
_entity.id
_entity.type
_entity.pdbx_description
1 polymer ?
#
loop_
_entity_poly.entity_id
_entity_poly.type
_entity_poly.pdbx_seq_one_letter_code
_entity_poly.pdbx_strand_id
1 'polypeptide(L)'
;MEAFNGVIINKVNGGLVRESDTGDRILLLICGATATDNVPNYKPTKLNSIEALEQLGVSEETDKTNKELLYYHCSETFRLSPERELWLMTVPKTIKVTELTVAADFLSAIRSVGGVNTIGIAGIAADETIKAAADALQLMVDTLRADHLYIDAVILEGVGSYLSSISTASDLRSFDCENVSVVIAQDKDVAEKDAAYATHAAVGTALGMISVRYVHENMGSVDIENHPRNAKGTPDYSMVDSKLGRWLNVAISNGTLLSAVSRADQKTLNEKGYIFAGSFEGYTGVFFSNSHTCVPKTSDYAYIEYNAVWNKAAKLVRNTLIPRVRSQVKADPSTGYIATETISYWDSLVRKALDEMVKADDIAGYDIYINPKQAAVSDKPFNVQVKMVANGVVHEFEVDLGFTNKID
;
A
#
# COMPACT_ATOMS: atom_id res chain seq x y z
N MET A 1 -49.57 -28.44 13.06
CA MET A 1 -49.10 -27.83 11.79
C MET A 1 -50.29 -27.16 11.16
N GLU A 2 -50.27 -25.83 11.07
CA GLU A 2 -51.31 -25.08 10.37
C GLU A 2 -51.16 -25.34 8.86
N ALA A 3 -52.23 -25.80 8.22
CA ALA A 3 -52.21 -26.36 6.88
C ALA A 3 -51.89 -25.34 5.75
N PHE A 4 -51.72 -24.05 6.04
CA PHE A 4 -51.54 -22.99 5.06
C PHE A 4 -50.37 -22.01 5.36
N ASN A 5 -49.48 -22.30 6.32
CA ASN A 5 -48.27 -21.49 6.56
C ASN A 5 -47.17 -21.85 5.56
N GLY A 6 -47.19 -21.24 4.37
CA GLY A 6 -46.24 -21.50 3.31
C GLY A 6 -44.86 -20.81 3.50
N VAL A 7 -44.76 -19.76 4.35
CA VAL A 7 -43.52 -19.04 4.60
C VAL A 7 -43.48 -18.55 6.04
N ILE A 8 -42.41 -18.93 6.75
CA ILE A 8 -42.14 -18.46 8.10
C ILE A 8 -40.94 -17.48 8.00
N ILE A 9 -41.14 -16.22 8.41
CA ILE A 9 -40.09 -15.21 8.46
C ILE A 9 -39.64 -15.02 9.89
N ASN A 10 -38.43 -15.43 10.20
CA ASN A 10 -37.80 -15.21 11.50
C ASN A 10 -36.93 -13.98 11.46
N LYS A 11 -37.10 -13.08 12.46
CA LYS A 11 -36.21 -11.92 12.63
C LYS A 11 -34.92 -12.40 13.27
N VAL A 12 -33.82 -12.40 12.50
CA VAL A 12 -32.48 -12.76 12.98
C VAL A 12 -31.76 -11.46 13.37
N ASN A 13 -31.16 -11.43 14.58
CA ASN A 13 -30.35 -10.35 15.07
C ASN A 13 -28.86 -10.69 14.82
N GLY A 14 -28.02 -9.70 14.48
CA GLY A 14 -26.58 -9.88 14.26
C GLY A 14 -26.13 -9.83 12.81
N GLY A 15 -27.04 -9.77 11.82
CA GLY A 15 -26.71 -9.62 10.40
C GLY A 15 -26.33 -8.19 9.96
N LEU A 16 -26.32 -7.23 10.90
CA LEU A 16 -25.81 -5.86 10.67
C LEU A 16 -24.38 -5.68 11.19
N VAL A 17 -23.67 -6.76 11.48
CA VAL A 17 -22.23 -6.67 11.60
C VAL A 17 -21.74 -6.26 10.21
N ARG A 18 -21.31 -4.99 10.08
CA ARG A 18 -20.58 -4.55 8.89
C ARG A 18 -19.39 -5.48 8.78
N GLU A 19 -19.38 -6.32 7.76
CA GLU A 19 -18.11 -6.87 7.30
C GLU A 19 -17.26 -5.63 6.99
N SER A 20 -16.16 -5.49 7.72
CA SER A 20 -15.16 -4.50 7.35
C SER A 20 -14.81 -4.80 5.90
N ASP A 21 -14.85 -3.82 5.03
CA ASP A 21 -14.41 -3.94 3.65
C ASP A 21 -12.88 -4.12 3.66
N THR A 22 -12.45 -5.30 4.10
CA THR A 22 -11.04 -5.70 4.26
C THR A 22 -10.45 -6.16 2.93
N GLY A 23 -11.26 -6.20 1.86
CA GLY A 23 -10.92 -6.91 0.63
C GLY A 23 -9.71 -6.39 -0.11
N ASP A 24 -9.45 -5.09 -0.09
CA ASP A 24 -8.43 -4.47 -0.95
C ASP A 24 -7.09 -4.16 -0.25
N ARG A 25 -7.05 -4.04 1.09
CA ARG A 25 -5.85 -3.65 1.83
C ARG A 25 -5.64 -4.51 3.07
N ILE A 26 -4.68 -5.42 3.03
CA ILE A 26 -4.21 -6.21 4.18
C ILE A 26 -2.80 -5.75 4.52
N LEU A 27 -2.67 -5.07 5.66
CA LEU A 27 -1.44 -4.42 6.08
C LEU A 27 -0.58 -5.36 6.93
N LEU A 28 0.73 -5.32 6.72
CA LEU A 28 1.72 -5.94 7.59
C LEU A 28 2.76 -4.88 7.98
N LEU A 29 2.83 -4.55 9.26
CA LEU A 29 3.93 -3.77 9.82
C LEU A 29 5.02 -4.72 10.33
N ILE A 30 6.22 -4.58 9.80
CA ILE A 30 7.42 -5.26 10.25
C ILE A 30 8.24 -4.21 11.01
N CYS A 31 8.42 -4.43 12.30
CA CYS A 31 9.09 -3.46 13.14
C CYS A 31 10.26 -4.07 13.91
N GLY A 32 11.43 -3.43 13.80
CA GLY A 32 12.56 -3.72 14.67
C GLY A 32 12.23 -3.31 16.10
N ALA A 33 11.98 -4.27 16.95
CA ALA A 33 11.55 -4.03 18.33
C ALA A 33 12.07 -5.11 19.29
N THR A 34 11.93 -4.83 20.56
CA THR A 34 12.23 -5.79 21.63
C THR A 34 11.12 -6.84 21.68
N ALA A 35 11.47 -8.10 21.42
CA ALA A 35 10.52 -9.19 21.51
C ALA A 35 9.99 -9.38 22.93
N THR A 36 8.71 -9.74 23.04
CA THR A 36 8.08 -10.17 24.30
C THR A 36 7.48 -11.56 24.12
N ASP A 37 7.09 -12.21 25.22
CA ASP A 37 6.44 -13.53 25.15
C ASP A 37 5.14 -13.48 24.33
N ASN A 38 4.42 -12.37 24.37
CA ASN A 38 3.16 -12.17 23.65
C ASN A 38 3.37 -11.71 22.18
N VAL A 39 4.51 -11.07 21.90
CA VAL A 39 4.86 -10.59 20.55
C VAL A 39 6.29 -11.04 20.24
N PRO A 40 6.49 -12.34 19.95
CA PRO A 40 7.81 -12.87 19.62
C PRO A 40 8.21 -12.50 18.19
N ASN A 41 9.53 -12.43 17.95
CA ASN A 41 10.06 -12.15 16.61
C ASN A 41 9.60 -13.19 15.56
N TYR A 42 9.43 -12.72 14.31
CA TYR A 42 9.03 -13.52 13.14
C TYR A 42 7.67 -14.19 13.25
N LYS A 43 6.83 -13.76 14.17
CA LYS A 43 5.47 -14.27 14.31
C LYS A 43 4.43 -13.17 14.05
N PRO A 44 3.73 -13.22 12.93
CA PRO A 44 2.69 -12.25 12.64
C PRO A 44 1.54 -12.35 13.66
N THR A 45 1.17 -11.22 14.23
CA THR A 45 0.10 -11.09 15.20
C THR A 45 -0.96 -10.16 14.62
N LYS A 46 -2.21 -10.62 14.55
CA LYS A 46 -3.32 -9.84 14.03
C LYS A 46 -3.83 -8.87 15.10
N LEU A 47 -3.93 -7.60 14.75
CA LEU A 47 -4.45 -6.53 15.57
C LEU A 47 -5.68 -5.92 14.89
N ASN A 48 -6.75 -5.71 15.67
CA ASN A 48 -7.97 -5.07 15.19
C ASN A 48 -8.14 -3.66 15.78
N SER A 49 -7.34 -3.32 16.77
CA SER A 49 -7.30 -1.99 17.41
C SER A 49 -6.00 -1.79 18.18
N ILE A 50 -5.76 -0.57 18.62
CA ILE A 50 -4.59 -0.25 19.46
C ILE A 50 -4.69 -0.89 20.84
N GLU A 51 -5.91 -1.00 21.40
CA GLU A 51 -6.15 -1.64 22.68
C GLU A 51 -5.80 -3.13 22.65
N ALA A 52 -5.95 -3.79 21.51
CA ALA A 52 -5.50 -5.19 21.36
C ALA A 52 -3.98 -5.30 21.51
N LEU A 53 -3.21 -4.32 21.02
CA LEU A 53 -1.76 -4.26 21.20
C LEU A 53 -1.40 -4.00 22.67
N GLU A 54 -2.11 -3.10 23.36
CA GLU A 54 -1.92 -2.82 24.78
C GLU A 54 -2.17 -4.06 25.65
N GLN A 55 -3.17 -4.88 25.31
CA GLN A 55 -3.42 -6.15 25.99
C GLN A 55 -2.28 -7.16 25.82
N LEU A 56 -1.48 -7.05 24.75
CA LEU A 56 -0.26 -7.83 24.56
C LEU A 56 0.95 -7.27 25.32
N GLY A 57 0.76 -6.17 26.04
CA GLY A 57 1.78 -5.54 26.88
C GLY A 57 2.67 -4.53 26.14
N VAL A 58 2.27 -4.09 24.94
CA VAL A 58 2.97 -3.05 24.18
C VAL A 58 2.20 -1.73 24.30
N SER A 59 2.87 -0.69 24.79
CA SER A 59 2.27 0.63 25.07
C SER A 59 3.28 1.75 24.79
N GLU A 60 2.88 3.00 24.89
CA GLU A 60 3.79 4.15 24.79
C GLU A 60 4.92 4.09 25.83
N GLU A 61 4.67 3.48 27.00
CA GLU A 61 5.69 3.32 28.05
C GLU A 61 6.72 2.25 27.68
N THR A 62 6.32 1.19 26.97
CA THR A 62 7.28 0.20 26.45
C THR A 62 8.17 0.80 25.36
N ASP A 63 7.62 1.66 24.47
CA ASP A 63 8.42 2.40 23.49
C ASP A 63 9.49 3.25 24.18
N LYS A 64 9.13 4.00 25.23
CA LYS A 64 10.08 4.82 26.01
C LYS A 64 11.16 3.96 26.67
N THR A 65 10.76 2.86 27.31
CA THR A 65 11.67 1.99 28.04
C THR A 65 12.67 1.33 27.09
N ASN A 66 12.18 0.83 25.95
CA ASN A 66 12.99 0.10 24.98
C ASN A 66 13.65 1.02 23.93
N LYS A 67 13.32 2.32 23.94
CA LYS A 67 13.77 3.31 22.95
C LYS A 67 13.46 2.86 21.53
N GLU A 68 12.19 2.54 21.28
CA GLU A 68 11.64 2.07 20.01
C GLU A 68 10.33 2.78 19.72
N LEU A 69 9.79 2.63 18.51
CA LEU A 69 8.56 3.30 18.06
C LEU A 69 7.52 2.29 17.57
N LEU A 70 7.50 1.08 18.14
CA LEU A 70 6.56 0.02 17.79
C LEU A 70 5.10 0.44 18.04
N TYR A 71 4.82 0.87 19.27
CA TYR A 71 3.49 1.37 19.64
C TYR A 71 3.09 2.59 18.81
N TYR A 72 4.03 3.52 18.60
CA TYR A 72 3.78 4.70 17.79
C TYR A 72 3.33 4.35 16.37
N HIS A 73 4.04 3.48 15.67
CA HIS A 73 3.67 3.10 14.29
C HIS A 73 2.31 2.42 14.24
N CYS A 74 2.01 1.51 15.16
CA CYS A 74 0.69 0.88 15.25
C CYS A 74 -0.42 1.91 15.56
N SER A 75 -0.17 2.81 16.54
CA SER A 75 -1.14 3.83 16.94
C SER A 75 -1.46 4.80 15.81
N GLU A 76 -0.46 5.20 15.02
CA GLU A 76 -0.67 6.06 13.84
C GLU A 76 -1.47 5.34 12.74
N THR A 77 -1.20 4.05 12.50
CA THR A 77 -1.98 3.26 11.56
C THR A 77 -3.46 3.22 11.96
N PHE A 78 -3.77 2.87 13.20
CA PHE A 78 -5.15 2.83 13.69
C PHE A 78 -5.78 4.22 13.84
N ARG A 79 -4.99 5.25 14.16
CA ARG A 79 -5.49 6.63 14.23
C ARG A 79 -6.07 7.10 12.91
N LEU A 80 -5.39 6.79 11.80
CA LEU A 80 -5.83 7.18 10.46
C LEU A 80 -6.84 6.19 9.86
N SER A 81 -6.75 4.92 10.22
CA SER A 81 -7.57 3.86 9.67
C SER A 81 -8.10 2.89 10.75
N PRO A 82 -8.99 3.35 11.65
CA PRO A 82 -9.40 2.58 12.83
C PRO A 82 -10.26 1.35 12.52
N GLU A 83 -10.84 1.25 11.34
CA GLU A 83 -11.69 0.11 10.94
C GLU A 83 -10.89 -0.99 10.20
N ARG A 84 -9.57 -0.81 10.03
CA ARG A 84 -8.72 -1.75 9.30
C ARG A 84 -7.97 -2.70 10.23
N GLU A 85 -7.69 -3.87 9.71
CA GLU A 85 -6.86 -4.86 10.38
C GLU A 85 -5.38 -4.57 10.08
N LEU A 86 -4.54 -4.69 11.11
CA LEU A 86 -3.10 -4.59 11.00
C LEU A 86 -2.47 -5.90 11.47
N TRP A 87 -1.64 -6.50 10.65
CA TRP A 87 -0.74 -7.55 11.08
C TRP A 87 0.56 -6.92 11.54
N LEU A 88 1.02 -7.30 12.72
CA LEU A 88 2.28 -6.86 13.30
C LEU A 88 3.25 -8.04 13.36
N MET A 89 4.46 -7.82 12.88
CA MET A 89 5.58 -8.77 13.05
C MET A 89 6.79 -8.01 13.59
N THR A 90 7.30 -8.42 14.75
CA THR A 90 8.55 -7.87 15.28
C THR A 90 9.75 -8.65 14.74
N VAL A 91 10.86 -7.95 14.63
CA VAL A 91 12.17 -8.49 14.25
C VAL A 91 13.26 -7.84 15.11
N PRO A 92 14.47 -8.45 15.23
CA PRO A 92 15.54 -7.81 15.98
C PRO A 92 15.91 -6.43 15.43
N LYS A 93 16.05 -5.42 16.29
CA LYS A 93 16.42 -4.03 15.88
C LYS A 93 17.77 -3.95 15.15
N THR A 94 18.66 -4.90 15.39
CA THR A 94 20.01 -4.91 14.81
C THR A 94 20.11 -5.60 13.46
N ILE A 95 19.02 -6.22 12.97
CA ILE A 95 19.03 -6.91 11.69
C ILE A 95 19.02 -5.88 10.54
N LYS A 96 19.75 -6.18 9.47
CA LYS A 96 19.68 -5.40 8.21
C LYS A 96 18.54 -5.89 7.34
N VAL A 97 18.03 -5.04 6.48
CA VAL A 97 16.99 -5.43 5.53
C VAL A 97 17.48 -6.56 4.61
N THR A 98 18.75 -6.48 4.15
CA THR A 98 19.36 -7.51 3.30
C THR A 98 19.47 -8.87 3.98
N GLU A 99 19.66 -8.91 5.29
CA GLU A 99 19.70 -10.15 6.07
C GLU A 99 18.28 -10.67 6.34
N LEU A 100 17.37 -9.76 6.64
CA LEU A 100 15.97 -10.06 6.94
C LEU A 100 15.28 -10.75 5.76
N THR A 101 15.43 -10.22 4.55
CA THR A 101 14.71 -10.72 3.36
C THR A 101 15.13 -12.12 2.92
N VAL A 102 16.30 -12.59 3.32
CA VAL A 102 16.79 -13.95 3.02
C VAL A 102 16.54 -14.95 4.15
N ALA A 103 16.05 -14.49 5.31
CA ALA A 103 15.74 -15.37 6.43
C ALA A 103 14.51 -16.25 6.11
N ALA A 104 14.67 -17.57 6.21
CA ALA A 104 13.60 -18.52 5.85
C ALA A 104 12.33 -18.33 6.69
N ASP A 105 12.46 -18.06 7.99
CA ASP A 105 11.34 -17.81 8.88
C ASP A 105 10.56 -16.55 8.50
N PHE A 106 11.23 -15.54 8.00
CA PHE A 106 10.64 -14.27 7.59
C PHE A 106 9.66 -14.44 6.40
N LEU A 107 10.11 -15.06 5.31
CA LEU A 107 9.26 -15.31 4.15
C LEU A 107 8.10 -16.26 4.49
N SER A 108 8.36 -17.26 5.32
CA SER A 108 7.34 -18.18 5.82
C SER A 108 6.28 -17.44 6.64
N ALA A 109 6.70 -16.51 7.50
CA ALA A 109 5.81 -15.68 8.30
C ALA A 109 4.91 -14.80 7.42
N ILE A 110 5.46 -14.14 6.40
CA ILE A 110 4.66 -13.32 5.46
C ILE A 110 3.62 -14.19 4.74
N ARG A 111 4.01 -15.38 4.26
CA ARG A 111 3.07 -16.30 3.61
C ARG A 111 1.92 -16.74 4.52
N SER A 112 2.19 -16.86 5.82
CA SER A 112 1.18 -17.28 6.81
C SER A 112 0.07 -16.25 7.04
N VAL A 113 0.31 -14.97 6.75
CA VAL A 113 -0.69 -13.90 6.90
C VAL A 113 -1.87 -14.07 5.93
N GLY A 114 -1.62 -14.65 4.77
CA GLY A 114 -2.66 -14.90 3.78
C GLY A 114 -3.25 -13.63 3.16
N GLY A 115 -2.73 -13.25 1.98
CA GLY A 115 -3.26 -12.13 1.19
C GLY A 115 -2.72 -10.76 1.54
N VAL A 116 -1.69 -10.63 2.39
CA VAL A 116 -1.00 -9.36 2.62
C VAL A 116 -0.61 -8.71 1.29
N ASN A 117 -0.84 -7.41 1.18
CA ASN A 117 -0.52 -6.66 -0.03
C ASN A 117 0.21 -5.34 0.21
N THR A 118 0.26 -4.85 1.44
CA THR A 118 1.00 -3.63 1.79
C THR A 118 1.84 -3.91 3.03
N ILE A 119 3.14 -3.71 2.91
CA ILE A 119 4.13 -3.99 3.96
C ILE A 119 4.80 -2.69 4.37
N GLY A 120 4.88 -2.42 5.66
CA GLY A 120 5.70 -1.35 6.22
C GLY A 120 6.90 -1.94 6.95
N ILE A 121 8.06 -1.33 6.81
CA ILE A 121 9.31 -1.74 7.49
C ILE A 121 9.87 -0.54 8.24
N ALA A 122 9.97 -0.66 9.56
CA ALA A 122 10.44 0.39 10.46
C ALA A 122 11.32 -0.14 11.59
N GLY A 123 12.11 0.74 12.18
CA GLY A 123 12.90 0.45 13.37
C GLY A 123 14.04 -0.57 13.18
N ILE A 124 14.46 -0.83 11.94
CA ILE A 124 15.51 -1.79 11.58
C ILE A 124 16.85 -1.08 11.43
N ALA A 125 17.95 -1.79 11.66
CA ALA A 125 19.30 -1.24 11.51
C ALA A 125 19.56 -0.74 10.08
N ALA A 126 20.07 0.49 9.97
CA ALA A 126 20.32 1.18 8.70
C ALA A 126 21.83 1.35 8.44
N ASP A 127 22.64 0.34 8.76
CA ASP A 127 24.07 0.30 8.50
C ASP A 127 24.43 -0.35 7.16
N GLU A 128 23.52 -0.21 6.19
CA GLU A 128 23.63 -0.61 4.79
C GLU A 128 23.22 0.54 3.86
N THR A 129 23.45 0.40 2.57
CA THR A 129 22.98 1.43 1.63
C THR A 129 21.49 1.28 1.37
N ILE A 130 20.79 2.42 1.22
CA ILE A 130 19.36 2.42 0.88
C ILE A 130 19.07 1.65 -0.42
N LYS A 131 20.03 1.64 -1.37
CA LYS A 131 19.89 0.83 -2.60
C LYS A 131 19.91 -0.65 -2.29
N ALA A 132 20.85 -1.13 -1.46
CA ALA A 132 20.91 -2.55 -1.09
C ALA A 132 19.64 -3.00 -0.38
N ALA A 133 19.10 -2.17 0.53
CA ALA A 133 17.83 -2.44 1.18
C ALA A 133 16.67 -2.50 0.18
N ALA A 134 16.58 -1.53 -0.74
CA ALA A 134 15.53 -1.51 -1.75
C ALA A 134 15.60 -2.71 -2.72
N ASP A 135 16.80 -3.05 -3.20
CA ASP A 135 17.01 -4.21 -4.08
C ASP A 135 16.59 -5.52 -3.40
N ALA A 136 16.95 -5.69 -2.11
CA ALA A 136 16.58 -6.86 -1.32
C ALA A 136 15.05 -6.97 -1.12
N LEU A 137 14.38 -5.85 -0.90
CA LEU A 137 12.92 -5.80 -0.77
C LEU A 137 12.23 -6.10 -2.11
N GLN A 138 12.73 -5.57 -3.21
CA GLN A 138 12.17 -5.89 -4.53
C GLN A 138 12.32 -7.38 -4.84
N LEU A 139 13.48 -7.97 -4.58
CA LEU A 139 13.70 -9.42 -4.76
C LEU A 139 12.75 -10.25 -3.88
N MET A 140 12.49 -9.80 -2.65
CA MET A 140 11.47 -10.41 -1.77
C MET A 140 10.09 -10.37 -2.41
N VAL A 141 9.66 -9.22 -2.93
CA VAL A 141 8.38 -9.06 -3.60
C VAL A 141 8.28 -9.97 -4.82
N ASP A 142 9.32 -10.05 -5.63
CA ASP A 142 9.36 -10.91 -6.82
C ASP A 142 9.26 -12.39 -6.44
N THR A 143 9.89 -12.79 -5.34
CA THR A 143 9.79 -14.15 -4.79
C THR A 143 8.36 -14.44 -4.33
N LEU A 144 7.71 -13.52 -3.63
CA LEU A 144 6.33 -13.65 -3.18
C LEU A 144 5.35 -13.64 -4.37
N ARG A 145 5.62 -12.82 -5.39
CA ARG A 145 4.84 -12.78 -6.65
C ARG A 145 4.88 -14.13 -7.39
N ALA A 146 6.02 -14.80 -7.39
CA ALA A 146 6.14 -16.16 -7.95
C ALA A 146 5.24 -17.18 -7.22
N ASP A 147 4.99 -16.97 -5.93
CA ASP A 147 4.05 -17.74 -5.11
C ASP A 147 2.60 -17.20 -5.21
N HIS A 148 2.35 -16.28 -6.12
CA HIS A 148 1.06 -15.60 -6.32
C HIS A 148 0.58 -14.73 -5.15
N LEU A 149 1.50 -14.28 -4.32
CA LEU A 149 1.27 -13.23 -3.33
C LEU A 149 1.68 -11.90 -3.96
N TYR A 150 0.67 -11.09 -4.28
CA TYR A 150 0.86 -9.81 -4.95
C TYR A 150 0.99 -8.70 -3.90
N ILE A 151 2.19 -8.13 -3.77
CA ILE A 151 2.47 -7.01 -2.87
C ILE A 151 2.36 -5.71 -3.66
N ASP A 152 1.48 -4.82 -3.23
CA ASP A 152 1.23 -3.53 -3.87
C ASP A 152 2.38 -2.55 -3.58
N ALA A 153 2.79 -2.48 -2.30
CA ALA A 153 3.85 -1.61 -1.86
C ALA A 153 4.60 -2.18 -0.64
N VAL A 154 5.89 -1.93 -0.61
CA VAL A 154 6.73 -2.05 0.58
C VAL A 154 7.20 -0.66 0.95
N ILE A 155 6.73 -0.15 2.09
CA ILE A 155 7.08 1.17 2.61
C ILE A 155 8.30 1.02 3.51
N LEU A 156 9.45 1.43 3.01
CA LEU A 156 10.71 1.40 3.75
C LEU A 156 10.87 2.69 4.54
N GLU A 157 11.27 2.58 5.79
CA GLU A 157 11.68 3.69 6.62
C GLU A 157 12.95 4.34 6.07
N GLY A 158 12.85 5.56 5.60
CA GLY A 158 13.98 6.38 5.16
C GLY A 158 14.63 7.07 6.36
N VAL A 159 15.28 6.31 7.26
CA VAL A 159 15.92 6.86 8.46
C VAL A 159 16.95 7.94 8.13
N GLY A 160 17.23 8.81 9.09
CA GLY A 160 18.11 9.97 8.86
C GLY A 160 19.51 9.64 8.39
N SER A 161 20.02 8.42 8.66
CA SER A 161 21.31 7.96 8.12
C SER A 161 21.31 7.79 6.59
N TYR A 162 20.16 7.47 5.99
CA TYR A 162 20.00 7.44 4.52
C TYR A 162 19.87 8.84 3.90
N LEU A 163 19.58 9.85 4.72
CA LEU A 163 19.36 11.22 4.30
C LEU A 163 20.24 12.20 5.09
N SER A 164 21.54 11.97 5.12
CA SER A 164 22.49 12.84 5.82
C SER A 164 22.52 14.28 5.26
N SER A 165 22.28 14.44 3.95
CA SER A 165 22.12 15.72 3.26
C SER A 165 21.23 15.54 2.04
N ILE A 166 20.38 16.54 1.76
CA ILE A 166 19.47 16.53 0.59
C ILE A 166 20.27 16.54 -0.72
N SER A 167 21.38 17.27 -0.78
CA SER A 167 22.22 17.36 -1.97
C SER A 167 22.87 16.01 -2.32
N THR A 168 23.26 15.23 -1.32
CA THR A 168 23.90 13.90 -1.50
C THR A 168 22.93 12.74 -1.43
N ALA A 169 21.64 12.99 -1.21
CA ALA A 169 20.62 11.97 -1.17
C ALA A 169 20.62 11.15 -2.48
N SER A 170 20.50 9.84 -2.35
CA SER A 170 20.45 8.92 -3.50
C SER A 170 19.25 9.25 -4.39
N ASP A 171 19.41 9.06 -5.69
CA ASP A 171 18.28 9.11 -6.62
C ASP A 171 17.56 7.75 -6.62
N LEU A 172 16.46 7.68 -5.89
CA LEU A 172 15.66 6.45 -5.76
C LEU A 172 15.07 6.02 -7.11
N ARG A 173 14.84 6.98 -8.02
CA ARG A 173 14.31 6.72 -9.36
C ARG A 173 15.20 5.83 -10.22
N SER A 174 16.48 5.70 -9.86
CA SER A 174 17.47 4.87 -10.55
C SER A 174 17.57 3.44 -10.02
N PHE A 175 16.75 3.03 -9.02
CA PHE A 175 16.93 1.72 -8.36
C PHE A 175 16.24 0.55 -9.07
N ASP A 176 15.26 0.85 -9.92
CA ASP A 176 14.46 -0.18 -10.62
C ASP A 176 13.66 -1.10 -9.68
N CYS A 177 13.16 -0.52 -8.57
CA CYS A 177 12.38 -1.22 -7.55
C CYS A 177 10.93 -0.71 -7.58
N GLU A 178 10.08 -1.35 -8.38
CA GLU A 178 8.71 -0.89 -8.67
C GLU A 178 7.75 -1.00 -7.49
N ASN A 179 7.99 -1.90 -6.54
CA ASN A 179 7.13 -2.09 -5.38
C ASN A 179 7.68 -1.47 -4.10
N VAL A 180 8.85 -0.82 -4.15
CA VAL A 180 9.47 -0.21 -2.96
C VAL A 180 9.28 1.29 -2.98
N SER A 181 8.88 1.83 -1.84
CA SER A 181 8.69 3.27 -1.60
C SER A 181 9.43 3.68 -0.33
N VAL A 182 10.07 4.83 -0.32
CA VAL A 182 10.85 5.32 0.81
C VAL A 182 10.17 6.53 1.42
N VAL A 183 9.76 6.42 2.68
CA VAL A 183 9.15 7.50 3.45
C VAL A 183 10.21 8.16 4.32
N ILE A 184 10.34 9.48 4.21
CA ILE A 184 11.20 10.33 5.05
C ILE A 184 10.39 11.36 5.84
N ALA A 185 9.07 11.29 5.79
CA ALA A 185 8.19 12.15 6.58
C ALA A 185 8.38 11.86 8.07
N GLN A 186 8.52 12.89 8.88
CA GLN A 186 8.73 12.79 10.33
C GLN A 186 7.76 13.70 11.07
N ASP A 187 7.10 13.15 12.08
CA ASP A 187 6.41 13.93 13.11
C ASP A 187 7.47 14.45 14.09
N LYS A 188 7.76 15.75 14.02
CA LYS A 188 8.81 16.38 14.82
C LYS A 188 8.52 16.31 16.31
N ASP A 189 7.24 16.40 16.68
CA ASP A 189 6.83 16.39 18.08
C ASP A 189 7.10 15.01 18.72
N VAL A 190 7.12 13.94 17.93
CA VAL A 190 7.53 12.59 18.37
C VAL A 190 9.04 12.47 18.38
N ALA A 191 9.73 12.97 17.35
CA ALA A 191 11.19 12.91 17.24
C ALA A 191 11.91 13.60 18.41
N GLU A 192 11.30 14.62 19.01
CA GLU A 192 11.86 15.38 20.13
C GLU A 192 11.65 14.73 21.50
N LYS A 193 10.83 13.67 21.59
CA LYS A 193 10.57 12.99 22.88
C LYS A 193 11.79 12.23 23.40
N ASP A 194 12.61 11.66 22.52
CA ASP A 194 13.85 10.96 22.87
C ASP A 194 14.87 11.04 21.72
N ALA A 195 16.16 11.07 22.05
CA ALA A 195 17.23 11.06 21.05
C ALA A 195 17.20 9.81 20.14
N ALA A 196 16.70 8.68 20.63
CA ALA A 196 16.53 7.47 19.84
C ALA A 196 15.50 7.62 18.71
N TYR A 197 14.60 8.58 18.82
CA TYR A 197 13.55 8.84 17.82
C TYR A 197 13.95 9.91 16.80
N ALA A 198 15.09 10.57 17.00
CA ALA A 198 15.49 11.75 16.23
C ALA A 198 15.58 11.53 14.72
N THR A 199 15.79 10.28 14.29
CA THR A 199 16.00 9.93 12.88
C THR A 199 14.94 9.01 12.29
N HIS A 200 13.81 8.80 12.98
CA HIS A 200 12.74 7.94 12.50
C HIS A 200 12.00 8.56 11.31
N ALA A 201 11.33 7.72 10.53
CA ALA A 201 10.32 8.15 9.57
C ALA A 201 8.97 7.46 9.85
N ALA A 202 7.87 8.14 9.50
CA ALA A 202 6.53 7.78 9.93
C ALA A 202 5.87 6.69 9.04
N VAL A 203 6.42 5.49 9.03
CA VAL A 203 5.92 4.33 8.26
C VAL A 203 4.50 3.96 8.67
N GLY A 204 4.20 3.95 9.98
CA GLY A 204 2.84 3.65 10.46
C GLY A 204 1.79 4.65 9.98
N THR A 205 2.14 5.94 9.92
CA THR A 205 1.28 6.97 9.33
C THR A 205 1.05 6.72 7.84
N ALA A 206 2.10 6.34 7.09
CA ALA A 206 1.98 6.00 5.67
C ALA A 206 1.09 4.78 5.45
N LEU A 207 1.23 3.72 6.25
CA LEU A 207 0.36 2.55 6.19
C LEU A 207 -1.11 2.91 6.46
N GLY A 208 -1.37 3.70 7.50
CA GLY A 208 -2.72 4.17 7.82
C GLY A 208 -3.31 5.01 6.70
N MET A 209 -2.51 5.89 6.08
CA MET A 209 -2.95 6.73 4.98
C MET A 209 -3.21 5.94 3.69
N ILE A 210 -2.43 4.93 3.37
CA ILE A 210 -2.69 4.01 2.25
C ILE A 210 -3.96 3.21 2.50
N SER A 211 -4.13 2.74 3.73
CA SER A 211 -5.25 1.87 4.11
C SER A 211 -6.62 2.55 4.04
N VAL A 212 -6.69 3.83 4.36
CA VAL A 212 -7.96 4.58 4.35
C VAL A 212 -8.43 4.92 2.94
N ARG A 213 -7.58 4.75 1.93
CA ARG A 213 -7.83 5.12 0.53
C ARG A 213 -8.28 3.93 -0.33
N TYR A 214 -8.90 4.22 -1.46
CA TYR A 214 -9.14 3.24 -2.52
C TYR A 214 -7.81 2.83 -3.18
N VAL A 215 -7.82 1.70 -3.90
CA VAL A 215 -6.58 1.18 -4.53
C VAL A 215 -6.02 2.12 -5.59
N HIS A 216 -6.87 2.90 -6.25
CA HIS A 216 -6.52 3.86 -7.31
C HIS A 216 -6.16 5.26 -6.79
N GLU A 217 -6.33 5.53 -5.49
CA GLU A 217 -6.06 6.85 -4.91
C GLU A 217 -4.60 7.01 -4.53
N ASN A 218 -4.03 8.17 -4.87
CA ASN A 218 -2.69 8.56 -4.46
C ASN A 218 -2.63 8.88 -2.95
N MET A 219 -1.59 8.41 -2.25
CA MET A 219 -1.42 8.63 -0.82
C MET A 219 -1.33 10.11 -0.44
N GLY A 220 -0.85 10.95 -1.35
CA GLY A 220 -0.72 12.40 -1.16
C GLY A 220 -1.99 13.20 -1.51
N SER A 221 -3.06 12.55 -2.01
CA SER A 221 -4.28 13.26 -2.38
C SER A 221 -4.91 13.98 -1.18
N VAL A 222 -5.31 15.22 -1.37
CA VAL A 222 -6.09 16.00 -0.41
C VAL A 222 -7.57 15.64 -0.49
N ASP A 223 -8.06 15.44 -1.67
CA ASP A 223 -9.39 15.04 -2.15
C ASP A 223 -10.51 15.09 -1.10
N ILE A 224 -11.06 16.30 -0.88
CA ILE A 224 -12.16 16.53 0.04
C ILE A 224 -13.52 16.07 -0.50
N GLU A 225 -13.61 15.76 -1.79
CA GLU A 225 -14.86 15.40 -2.44
C GLU A 225 -15.16 13.91 -2.33
N ASN A 226 -14.13 13.07 -2.34
CA ASN A 226 -14.24 11.60 -2.35
C ASN A 226 -13.81 10.91 -1.03
N HIS A 227 -13.86 11.59 0.10
CA HIS A 227 -13.39 11.12 1.41
C HIS A 227 -14.39 10.26 2.24
N PRO A 228 -15.22 9.41 1.65
CA PRO A 228 -16.23 8.64 2.41
C PRO A 228 -15.63 7.64 3.39
N ARG A 229 -14.33 7.38 3.31
CA ARG A 229 -13.63 6.41 4.18
C ARG A 229 -12.89 7.05 5.34
N ASN A 230 -12.96 8.35 5.51
CA ASN A 230 -12.33 8.97 6.66
C ASN A 230 -13.14 8.67 7.92
N ALA A 231 -12.75 7.64 8.64
CA ALA A 231 -13.40 7.16 9.85
C ALA A 231 -13.44 8.21 10.99
N LYS A 232 -12.67 9.29 10.89
CA LYS A 232 -12.65 10.38 11.85
C LYS A 232 -13.73 11.44 11.63
N GLY A 233 -14.49 11.36 10.54
CA GLY A 233 -15.46 12.39 10.19
C GLY A 233 -14.81 13.74 9.85
N THR A 234 -13.53 13.77 9.51
CA THR A 234 -12.85 14.95 9.00
C THR A 234 -13.11 15.11 7.51
N PRO A 235 -13.17 16.35 7.00
CA PRO A 235 -13.52 16.59 5.59
C PRO A 235 -12.37 16.33 4.62
N ASP A 236 -11.18 15.97 5.10
CA ASP A 236 -9.99 15.75 4.29
C ASP A 236 -9.09 14.65 4.88
N TYR A 237 -8.03 14.33 4.16
CA TYR A 237 -7.03 13.34 4.56
C TYR A 237 -5.85 13.95 5.35
N SER A 238 -6.05 15.07 6.03
CA SER A 238 -5.01 15.67 6.85
C SER A 238 -4.53 14.74 7.97
N MET A 239 -3.21 14.66 8.15
CA MET A 239 -2.59 13.88 9.21
C MET A 239 -2.61 14.59 10.58
N VAL A 240 -2.93 15.90 10.61
CA VAL A 240 -2.90 16.71 11.83
C VAL A 240 -3.94 16.22 12.84
N ASP A 241 -3.50 16.09 14.08
CA ASP A 241 -4.38 15.83 15.22
C ASP A 241 -3.92 16.67 16.42
N SER A 242 -4.55 17.82 16.59
CA SER A 242 -4.20 18.75 17.67
C SER A 242 -4.56 18.22 19.06
N LYS A 243 -5.50 17.28 19.18
CA LYS A 243 -5.89 16.70 20.48
C LYS A 243 -4.82 15.72 20.97
N LEU A 244 -4.22 14.98 20.05
CA LEU A 244 -3.15 14.02 20.36
C LEU A 244 -1.75 14.64 20.20
N GLY A 245 -1.65 15.91 19.76
CA GLY A 245 -0.37 16.56 19.48
C GLY A 245 0.41 15.84 18.37
N ARG A 246 -0.28 15.40 17.30
CA ARG A 246 0.34 14.71 16.18
C ARG A 246 0.41 15.61 14.96
N TRP A 247 1.56 15.63 14.29
CA TRP A 247 1.79 16.35 13.04
C TRP A 247 1.58 17.88 13.14
N LEU A 248 1.81 18.46 14.32
CA LEU A 248 1.79 19.90 14.50
C LEU A 248 3.04 20.53 13.90
N ASN A 249 4.17 19.86 14.00
CA ASN A 249 5.45 20.23 13.41
C ASN A 249 5.95 19.13 12.47
N VAL A 250 6.16 19.49 11.21
CA VAL A 250 6.59 18.55 10.16
C VAL A 250 8.10 18.66 9.95
N ALA A 251 8.76 17.51 9.93
CA ALA A 251 10.18 17.40 9.59
C ALA A 251 10.43 16.28 8.55
N ILE A 252 11.65 16.22 8.07
CA ILE A 252 12.19 15.05 7.37
C ILE A 252 13.05 14.23 8.32
N SER A 253 13.25 12.97 8.04
CA SER A 253 13.85 11.97 8.97
C SER A 253 15.25 12.30 9.50
N ASN A 254 15.96 13.25 8.92
CA ASN A 254 17.22 13.77 9.49
C ASN A 254 16.99 14.83 10.58
N GLY A 255 15.76 15.06 11.01
CA GLY A 255 15.39 16.00 12.05
C GLY A 255 15.20 17.45 11.58
N THR A 256 15.43 17.75 10.29
CA THR A 256 15.26 19.12 9.75
C THR A 256 13.77 19.44 9.57
N LEU A 257 13.30 20.53 10.18
CA LEU A 257 11.95 21.02 9.96
C LEU A 257 11.71 21.31 8.47
N LEU A 258 10.57 20.92 7.95
CA LEU A 258 10.25 21.15 6.54
C LEU A 258 10.22 22.64 6.18
N SER A 259 9.84 23.50 7.12
CA SER A 259 9.89 24.96 6.97
C SER A 259 11.31 25.52 6.78
N ALA A 260 12.33 24.79 7.21
CA ALA A 260 13.74 25.14 7.01
C ALA A 260 14.32 24.52 5.71
N VAL A 261 13.59 23.60 5.06
CA VAL A 261 13.98 23.03 3.77
C VAL A 261 13.51 23.95 2.64
N SER A 262 14.44 24.41 1.80
CA SER A 262 14.09 25.28 0.69
C SER A 262 13.11 24.61 -0.29
N ARG A 263 12.29 25.39 -1.00
CA ARG A 263 11.39 24.85 -2.03
C ARG A 263 12.14 24.11 -3.15
N ALA A 264 13.35 24.56 -3.48
CA ALA A 264 14.21 23.88 -4.44
C ALA A 264 14.64 22.48 -3.93
N ASP A 265 14.98 22.38 -2.65
CA ASP A 265 15.35 21.10 -2.03
C ASP A 265 14.14 20.17 -1.90
N GLN A 266 12.96 20.70 -1.54
CA GLN A 266 11.72 19.92 -1.52
C GLN A 266 11.40 19.36 -2.92
N LYS A 267 11.55 20.18 -3.97
CA LYS A 267 11.42 19.73 -5.35
C LYS A 267 12.44 18.66 -5.70
N THR A 268 13.69 18.82 -5.29
CA THR A 268 14.76 17.82 -5.50
C THR A 268 14.42 16.48 -4.84
N LEU A 269 13.93 16.48 -3.59
CA LEU A 269 13.49 15.27 -2.90
C LEU A 269 12.35 14.58 -3.64
N ASN A 270 11.35 15.34 -4.08
CA ASN A 270 10.21 14.82 -4.85
C ASN A 270 10.65 14.24 -6.20
N GLU A 271 11.58 14.89 -6.90
CA GLU A 271 12.13 14.41 -8.17
C GLU A 271 12.93 13.12 -7.99
N LYS A 272 13.69 13.02 -6.90
CA LYS A 272 14.43 11.81 -6.52
C LYS A 272 13.56 10.66 -6.00
N GLY A 273 12.24 10.86 -5.83
CA GLY A 273 11.29 9.81 -5.45
C GLY A 273 11.10 9.61 -3.94
N TYR A 274 11.55 10.51 -3.09
CA TYR A 274 11.29 10.45 -1.65
C TYR A 274 9.86 10.88 -1.34
N ILE A 275 9.25 10.21 -0.36
CA ILE A 275 7.93 10.56 0.18
C ILE A 275 8.14 11.30 1.50
N PHE A 276 7.77 12.56 1.53
CA PHE A 276 7.79 13.41 2.72
C PHE A 276 6.39 13.98 2.99
N ALA A 277 6.22 14.72 4.08
CA ALA A 277 4.95 15.36 4.41
C ALA A 277 5.09 16.87 4.36
N GLY A 278 3.99 17.57 4.12
CA GLY A 278 3.96 19.02 4.07
C GLY A 278 2.54 19.58 4.02
N SER A 279 2.45 20.90 3.90
CA SER A 279 1.19 21.64 3.76
C SER A 279 1.22 22.47 2.49
N PHE A 280 0.04 22.66 1.89
CA PHE A 280 -0.15 23.62 0.81
C PHE A 280 -0.34 25.01 1.38
N GLU A 281 0.30 26.01 0.77
CA GLU A 281 0.16 27.40 1.21
C GLU A 281 -1.29 27.88 1.04
N GLY A 282 -1.87 28.44 2.09
CA GLY A 282 -3.27 28.86 2.09
C GLY A 282 -4.31 27.73 2.28
N TYR A 283 -3.88 26.47 2.43
CA TYR A 283 -4.74 25.33 2.71
C TYR A 283 -4.32 24.64 4.01
N THR A 284 -5.28 24.40 4.92
CA THR A 284 -5.00 23.83 6.23
C THR A 284 -4.81 22.32 6.14
N GLY A 285 -3.85 21.80 6.90
CA GLY A 285 -3.59 20.36 6.98
C GLY A 285 -2.16 20.00 6.60
N VAL A 286 -1.79 18.77 6.92
CA VAL A 286 -0.50 18.15 6.55
C VAL A 286 -0.80 16.89 5.77
N PHE A 287 -0.17 16.75 4.62
CA PHE A 287 -0.40 15.66 3.67
C PHE A 287 0.94 15.08 3.24
N PHE A 288 0.93 13.83 2.77
CA PHE A 288 2.11 13.29 2.09
C PHE A 288 2.33 13.98 0.74
N SER A 289 3.59 14.09 0.32
CA SER A 289 3.95 14.75 -0.93
C SER A 289 3.47 13.98 -2.17
N ASN A 290 3.51 12.67 -2.14
CA ASN A 290 3.11 11.76 -3.24
C ASN A 290 3.19 10.30 -2.78
N SER A 291 2.99 9.34 -3.74
CA SER A 291 3.09 7.90 -3.56
C SER A 291 4.19 7.28 -4.43
N HIS A 292 5.36 7.90 -4.48
CA HIS A 292 6.46 7.47 -5.34
C HIS A 292 6.97 6.07 -5.04
N THR A 293 7.28 5.32 -6.08
CA THR A 293 8.09 4.08 -6.03
C THR A 293 9.52 4.36 -6.50
N CYS A 294 10.41 3.39 -6.31
CA CYS A 294 11.83 3.55 -6.64
C CYS A 294 12.14 3.20 -8.11
N VAL A 295 11.34 3.75 -9.05
CA VAL A 295 11.53 3.60 -10.50
C VAL A 295 11.42 4.96 -11.21
N PRO A 296 11.91 5.09 -12.46
CA PRO A 296 11.77 6.31 -13.24
C PRO A 296 10.30 6.76 -13.37
N LYS A 297 10.06 8.07 -13.44
CA LYS A 297 8.70 8.65 -13.63
C LYS A 297 8.00 8.17 -14.90
N THR A 298 8.77 7.70 -15.88
CA THR A 298 8.25 7.15 -17.14
C THR A 298 7.80 5.69 -17.05
N SER A 299 8.02 5.05 -15.90
CA SER A 299 7.52 3.69 -15.66
C SER A 299 6.03 3.71 -15.40
N ASP A 300 5.31 2.70 -15.90
CA ASP A 300 3.88 2.48 -15.60
C ASP A 300 3.65 2.19 -14.10
N TYR A 301 4.72 1.84 -13.37
CA TYR A 301 4.70 1.48 -11.95
C TYR A 301 5.33 2.55 -11.04
N ALA A 302 5.40 3.80 -11.52
CA ALA A 302 6.05 4.90 -10.81
C ALA A 302 5.35 5.36 -9.51
N TYR A 303 4.13 4.85 -9.26
CA TYR A 303 3.30 5.19 -8.11
C TYR A 303 2.63 3.95 -7.52
N ILE A 304 2.42 3.95 -6.21
CA ILE A 304 1.85 2.83 -5.44
C ILE A 304 0.49 2.39 -5.98
N GLU A 305 -0.39 3.35 -6.32
CA GLU A 305 -1.74 3.08 -6.82
C GLU A 305 -1.76 2.28 -8.13
N TYR A 306 -0.81 2.50 -9.02
CA TYR A 306 -0.73 1.73 -10.27
C TYR A 306 -0.35 0.28 -10.04
N ASN A 307 0.58 0.02 -9.09
CA ASN A 307 0.88 -1.34 -8.65
C ASN A 307 -0.34 -2.01 -8.02
N ALA A 308 -1.06 -1.30 -7.17
CA ALA A 308 -2.24 -1.83 -6.49
C ALA A 308 -3.37 -2.18 -7.47
N VAL A 309 -3.65 -1.30 -8.44
CA VAL A 309 -4.63 -1.53 -9.51
C VAL A 309 -4.23 -2.74 -10.35
N TRP A 310 -2.96 -2.82 -10.77
CA TRP A 310 -2.46 -3.96 -11.55
C TRP A 310 -2.58 -5.28 -10.78
N ASN A 311 -2.19 -5.31 -9.52
CA ASN A 311 -2.25 -6.48 -8.66
C ASN A 311 -3.69 -6.94 -8.42
N LYS A 312 -4.63 -5.99 -8.21
CA LYS A 312 -6.07 -6.28 -8.10
C LYS A 312 -6.60 -6.95 -9.36
N ALA A 313 -6.27 -6.41 -10.52
CA ALA A 313 -6.64 -7.01 -11.81
C ALA A 313 -6.04 -8.40 -12.00
N ALA A 314 -4.75 -8.57 -11.69
CA ALA A 314 -4.06 -9.87 -11.78
C ALA A 314 -4.72 -10.93 -10.89
N LYS A 315 -5.10 -10.59 -9.65
CA LYS A 315 -5.85 -11.45 -8.74
C LYS A 315 -7.21 -11.85 -9.31
N LEU A 316 -7.99 -10.88 -9.81
CA LEU A 316 -9.32 -11.11 -10.36
C LEU A 316 -9.28 -12.02 -11.59
N VAL A 317 -8.41 -11.72 -12.54
CA VAL A 317 -8.21 -12.53 -13.76
C VAL A 317 -7.76 -13.94 -13.39
N ARG A 318 -6.78 -14.07 -12.51
CA ARG A 318 -6.27 -15.36 -12.05
C ARG A 318 -7.38 -16.20 -11.39
N ASN A 319 -8.11 -15.63 -10.44
CA ASN A 319 -9.18 -16.34 -9.73
C ASN A 319 -10.32 -16.76 -10.67
N THR A 320 -10.57 -15.96 -11.70
CA THR A 320 -11.56 -16.26 -12.74
C THR A 320 -11.12 -17.44 -13.62
N LEU A 321 -9.84 -17.52 -13.97
CA LEU A 321 -9.33 -18.57 -14.90
C LEU A 321 -8.91 -19.86 -14.21
N ILE A 322 -8.49 -19.86 -12.94
CA ILE A 322 -8.07 -21.06 -12.20
C ILE A 322 -9.09 -22.22 -12.29
N PRO A 323 -10.42 -22.03 -12.13
CA PRO A 323 -11.37 -23.13 -12.22
C PRO A 323 -11.45 -23.78 -13.62
N ARG A 324 -10.79 -23.20 -14.63
CA ARG A 324 -10.74 -23.72 -16.01
C ARG A 324 -9.44 -24.46 -16.30
N VAL A 325 -8.47 -24.36 -15.42
CA VAL A 325 -7.21 -25.10 -15.55
C VAL A 325 -7.50 -26.60 -15.49
N ARG A 326 -6.95 -27.35 -16.46
CA ARG A 326 -7.16 -28.79 -16.65
C ARG A 326 -8.59 -29.19 -16.99
N SER A 327 -9.47 -28.25 -17.36
CA SER A 327 -10.77 -28.58 -17.94
C SER A 327 -10.63 -29.00 -19.42
N GLN A 328 -11.63 -29.71 -19.92
CA GLN A 328 -11.68 -30.04 -21.34
C GLN A 328 -11.97 -28.79 -22.17
N VAL A 329 -11.26 -28.67 -23.31
CA VAL A 329 -11.42 -27.59 -24.26
C VAL A 329 -12.01 -28.19 -25.55
N LYS A 330 -13.12 -27.63 -26.05
CA LYS A 330 -13.66 -28.02 -27.34
C LYS A 330 -12.75 -27.58 -28.47
N ALA A 331 -12.43 -28.49 -29.36
CA ALA A 331 -11.74 -28.22 -30.61
C ALA A 331 -12.75 -28.01 -31.74
N ASP A 332 -12.44 -27.11 -32.65
CA ASP A 332 -13.08 -27.04 -33.96
C ASP A 332 -12.57 -28.22 -34.81
N PRO A 333 -13.47 -29.11 -35.26
CA PRO A 333 -13.06 -30.33 -35.98
C PRO A 333 -12.43 -30.06 -37.34
N SER A 334 -12.65 -28.86 -37.92
CA SER A 334 -12.08 -28.50 -39.21
C SER A 334 -10.67 -27.91 -39.14
N THR A 335 -10.36 -27.22 -38.01
CA THR A 335 -9.10 -26.48 -37.84
C THR A 335 -8.19 -27.04 -36.77
N GLY A 336 -8.73 -27.82 -35.81
CA GLY A 336 -8.01 -28.28 -34.61
C GLY A 336 -7.73 -27.17 -33.58
N TYR A 337 -8.21 -25.96 -33.82
CA TYR A 337 -8.09 -24.82 -32.89
C TYR A 337 -9.20 -24.88 -31.81
N ILE A 338 -9.07 -24.03 -30.79
CA ILE A 338 -10.11 -23.85 -29.78
C ILE A 338 -11.41 -23.39 -30.45
N ALA A 339 -12.51 -24.02 -30.11
CA ALA A 339 -13.82 -23.61 -30.61
C ALA A 339 -14.18 -22.19 -30.16
N THR A 340 -14.79 -21.41 -31.06
CA THR A 340 -15.14 -19.99 -30.84
C THR A 340 -16.01 -19.78 -29.59
N GLU A 341 -16.90 -20.74 -29.27
CA GLU A 341 -17.75 -20.70 -28.10
C GLU A 341 -16.93 -20.74 -26.79
N THR A 342 -15.84 -21.52 -26.76
CA THR A 342 -14.93 -21.59 -25.61
C THR A 342 -14.20 -20.27 -25.42
N ILE A 343 -13.70 -19.67 -26.50
CA ILE A 343 -13.05 -18.36 -26.48
C ILE A 343 -14.01 -17.28 -25.97
N SER A 344 -15.22 -17.22 -26.54
CA SER A 344 -16.25 -16.26 -26.12
C SER A 344 -16.67 -16.44 -24.66
N TYR A 345 -16.70 -17.68 -24.19
CA TYR A 345 -16.98 -17.97 -22.79
C TYR A 345 -15.87 -17.45 -21.86
N TRP A 346 -14.60 -17.73 -22.17
CA TRP A 346 -13.48 -17.22 -21.36
C TRP A 346 -13.41 -15.69 -21.39
N ASP A 347 -13.57 -15.08 -22.56
CA ASP A 347 -13.65 -13.62 -22.71
C ASP A 347 -14.74 -13.02 -21.81
N SER A 348 -15.95 -13.60 -21.84
CA SER A 348 -17.06 -13.11 -21.01
C SER A 348 -16.81 -13.20 -19.51
N LEU A 349 -16.10 -14.25 -19.06
CA LEU A 349 -15.74 -14.41 -17.65
C LEU A 349 -14.73 -13.36 -17.18
N VAL A 350 -13.70 -13.12 -17.99
CA VAL A 350 -12.66 -12.13 -17.66
C VAL A 350 -13.26 -10.72 -17.73
N ARG A 351 -14.12 -10.42 -18.71
CA ARG A 351 -14.86 -9.15 -18.79
C ARG A 351 -15.68 -8.90 -17.53
N LYS A 352 -16.47 -9.89 -17.12
CA LYS A 352 -17.28 -9.76 -15.91
C LYS A 352 -16.44 -9.41 -14.66
N ALA A 353 -15.24 -10.01 -14.53
CA ALA A 353 -14.36 -9.72 -13.41
C ALA A 353 -13.78 -8.30 -13.48
N LEU A 354 -13.40 -7.82 -14.67
CA LEU A 354 -12.84 -6.48 -14.84
C LEU A 354 -13.90 -5.37 -14.83
N ASP A 355 -15.14 -5.68 -15.19
CA ASP A 355 -16.28 -4.75 -15.07
C ASP A 355 -16.50 -4.30 -13.61
N GLU A 356 -16.14 -5.14 -12.64
CA GLU A 356 -16.19 -4.77 -11.22
C GLU A 356 -15.17 -3.65 -10.90
N MET A 357 -13.99 -3.68 -11.52
CA MET A 357 -12.98 -2.63 -11.35
C MET A 357 -13.40 -1.31 -12.04
N VAL A 358 -14.05 -1.39 -13.20
CA VAL A 358 -14.60 -0.19 -13.87
C VAL A 358 -15.72 0.44 -13.04
N LYS A 359 -16.60 -0.38 -12.44
CA LYS A 359 -17.68 0.11 -11.56
C LYS A 359 -17.17 0.70 -10.24
N ALA A 360 -16.00 0.26 -9.78
CA ALA A 360 -15.33 0.77 -8.59
C ALA A 360 -14.44 1.98 -8.89
N ASP A 361 -14.42 2.46 -10.14
CA ASP A 361 -13.54 3.52 -10.64
C ASP A 361 -12.03 3.22 -10.48
N ASP A 362 -11.66 1.94 -10.33
CA ASP A 362 -10.26 1.53 -10.25
C ASP A 362 -9.53 1.68 -11.59
N ILE A 363 -10.25 1.48 -12.69
CA ILE A 363 -9.75 1.63 -14.06
C ILE A 363 -10.80 2.34 -14.95
N ALA A 364 -10.35 3.10 -15.93
CA ALA A 364 -11.22 3.78 -16.90
C ALA A 364 -11.80 2.80 -17.93
N GLY A 365 -11.11 1.71 -18.21
CA GLY A 365 -11.55 0.71 -19.19
C GLY A 365 -10.50 -0.37 -19.41
N TYR A 366 -10.88 -1.37 -20.19
CA TYR A 366 -9.99 -2.49 -20.54
C TYR A 366 -10.34 -3.09 -21.89
N ASP A 367 -9.39 -3.83 -22.46
CA ASP A 367 -9.61 -4.66 -23.65
C ASP A 367 -9.03 -6.06 -23.43
N ILE A 368 -9.71 -7.07 -23.98
CA ILE A 368 -9.31 -8.47 -23.85
C ILE A 368 -9.16 -9.08 -25.26
N TYR A 369 -8.05 -9.73 -25.48
CA TYR A 369 -7.80 -10.47 -26.68
C TYR A 369 -7.35 -11.89 -26.38
N ILE A 370 -8.11 -12.87 -26.90
CA ILE A 370 -7.75 -14.28 -26.86
C ILE A 370 -7.51 -14.73 -28.31
N ASN A 371 -6.28 -15.15 -28.61
CA ASN A 371 -5.94 -15.58 -29.95
C ASN A 371 -6.79 -16.81 -30.35
N PRO A 372 -7.63 -16.72 -31.40
CA PRO A 372 -8.48 -17.84 -31.83
C PRO A 372 -7.71 -18.97 -32.50
N LYS A 373 -6.47 -18.75 -32.93
CA LYS A 373 -5.64 -19.73 -33.62
C LYS A 373 -4.73 -20.51 -32.64
N GLN A 374 -5.20 -20.79 -31.44
CA GLN A 374 -4.49 -21.63 -30.47
C GLN A 374 -4.97 -23.07 -30.62
N ALA A 375 -4.05 -24.03 -30.72
CA ALA A 375 -4.42 -25.45 -30.82
C ALA A 375 -5.12 -25.91 -29.54
N ALA A 376 -6.26 -26.60 -29.69
CA ALA A 376 -7.03 -27.10 -28.55
C ALA A 376 -6.27 -28.22 -27.79
N VAL A 377 -5.49 -29.02 -28.51
CA VAL A 377 -4.59 -30.03 -27.95
C VAL A 377 -3.17 -29.50 -27.99
N SER A 378 -2.69 -29.02 -26.85
CA SER A 378 -1.35 -28.42 -26.76
C SER A 378 -0.83 -28.49 -25.32
N ASP A 379 0.46 -28.70 -25.15
CA ASP A 379 1.17 -28.56 -23.87
C ASP A 379 1.56 -27.10 -23.57
N LYS A 380 1.32 -26.17 -24.53
CA LYS A 380 1.60 -24.75 -24.35
C LYS A 380 0.48 -24.06 -23.60
N PRO A 381 0.79 -23.06 -22.76
CA PRO A 381 -0.23 -22.25 -22.10
C PRO A 381 -1.14 -21.56 -23.13
N PHE A 382 -2.43 -21.49 -22.85
CA PHE A 382 -3.35 -20.63 -23.60
C PHE A 382 -3.07 -19.16 -23.26
N ASN A 383 -2.94 -18.35 -24.32
CA ASN A 383 -2.63 -16.93 -24.20
C ASN A 383 -3.94 -16.11 -24.11
N VAL A 384 -4.07 -15.37 -23.02
CA VAL A 384 -5.10 -14.36 -22.81
C VAL A 384 -4.38 -13.03 -22.57
N GLN A 385 -4.63 -12.04 -23.41
CA GLN A 385 -4.07 -10.71 -23.28
C GLN A 385 -5.13 -9.77 -22.70
N VAL A 386 -4.77 -9.03 -21.66
CA VAL A 386 -5.60 -7.99 -21.06
C VAL A 386 -4.83 -6.68 -21.11
N LYS A 387 -5.46 -5.64 -21.61
CA LYS A 387 -4.95 -4.26 -21.57
C LYS A 387 -5.91 -3.44 -20.73
N MET A 388 -5.39 -2.61 -19.86
CA MET A 388 -6.17 -1.76 -18.98
C MET A 388 -5.76 -0.31 -19.16
N VAL A 389 -6.72 0.59 -18.98
CA VAL A 389 -6.52 2.03 -18.94
C VAL A 389 -6.70 2.46 -17.50
N ALA A 390 -5.61 2.83 -16.84
CA ALA A 390 -5.65 3.35 -15.47
C ALA A 390 -6.27 4.77 -15.46
N ASN A 391 -6.89 5.14 -14.35
CA ASN A 391 -7.31 6.52 -14.12
C ASN A 391 -6.08 7.41 -13.89
N GLY A 392 -6.11 8.62 -14.43
CA GLY A 392 -5.04 9.59 -14.22
C GLY A 392 -5.13 10.25 -12.85
N VAL A 393 -3.97 10.54 -12.25
CA VAL A 393 -3.85 11.34 -11.03
C VAL A 393 -3.39 12.75 -11.42
N VAL A 394 -4.08 13.77 -10.93
CA VAL A 394 -3.67 15.17 -11.15
C VAL A 394 -2.58 15.51 -10.14
N HIS A 395 -1.36 15.72 -10.61
CA HIS A 395 -0.22 16.08 -9.76
C HIS A 395 -0.05 17.59 -9.60
N GLU A 396 -0.42 18.40 -10.59
CA GLU A 396 -0.25 19.85 -10.60
C GLU A 396 -1.24 20.50 -11.57
N PHE A 397 -1.73 21.68 -11.22
CA PHE A 397 -2.47 22.55 -12.12
C PHE A 397 -1.61 23.74 -12.49
N GLU A 398 -1.46 24.03 -13.78
CA GLU A 398 -0.91 25.28 -14.28
C GLU A 398 -2.06 26.15 -14.80
N VAL A 399 -2.20 27.36 -14.26
CA VAL A 399 -3.29 28.26 -14.57
C VAL A 399 -2.76 29.60 -15.07
N ASP A 400 -3.05 29.92 -16.32
CA ASP A 400 -2.79 31.24 -16.90
C ASP A 400 -3.95 32.19 -16.54
N LEU A 401 -3.67 33.14 -15.65
CA LEU A 401 -4.65 34.13 -15.22
C LEU A 401 -4.26 35.52 -15.73
N GLY A 402 -5.11 36.10 -16.55
CA GLY A 402 -4.89 37.44 -17.12
C GLY A 402 -6.15 38.31 -17.12
N PHE A 403 -5.96 39.60 -17.23
CA PHE A 403 -7.06 40.54 -17.46
C PHE A 403 -7.31 40.71 -18.96
N THR A 404 -8.58 40.79 -19.36
CA THR A 404 -9.00 41.10 -20.72
C THR A 404 -10.01 42.23 -20.69
N ASN A 405 -10.04 43.05 -21.77
CA ASN A 405 -11.03 44.13 -21.93
C ASN A 405 -12.38 43.56 -22.46
N LYS A 406 -12.41 42.33 -22.89
CA LYS A 406 -13.60 41.69 -23.48
C LYS A 406 -13.52 40.19 -23.29
N ILE A 407 -14.66 39.56 -22.94
CA ILE A 407 -14.87 38.12 -22.93
C ILE A 407 -15.66 37.81 -24.22
N ASP A 408 -15.15 36.87 -25.02
CA ASP A 408 -15.78 36.40 -26.26
C ASP A 408 -16.90 35.39 -25.98
#